data_19009b2a83f04cd0ec49374515db6afb
#
_entry.id   19009b2a83f04cd0ec49374515db6afb
#
_cell.length_a   1.000
_cell.length_b   1.000
_cell.length_c   1.000
_cell.angle_alpha   90.00
_cell.angle_beta   90.00
_cell.angle_gamma   90.00
#
_symmetry.space_group_name_H-M   'P 1'
#
loop_
_entity.id
_entity.type
_entity.pdbx_description
1 polymer ?
#
loop_
_entity_poly.entity_id
_entity_poly.type
_entity_poly.pdbx_seq_one_letter_code
_entity_poly.pdbx_strand_id
1 'polypeptide(L)'
;IAELEHGSRAAVFSSGMAACTSAIMAVCKAGSHVICMRDVYQPVTRFLENFCIPKLNMAVTYVSGNDLGEVEDAMKKGASLMILESPATFVFRVVDLKAIADLAHKYGVRTYIDNTCMTPIFQNPLDLGIDIVMHTMSKYIGGHSDLIGGVLVSKDDELMKQIIQEMREWYGGILGPMEGWLAIRGLRTLHARLMQHQSTAMEVAEFLEKNDKVRKVYYTGLKSNPQREIIEKQQRGHTSLMSFVLDASVEQSINFINNLKLFGKGCSWGGFESLALMPLYKSSQEELDFRNVDRQLIRIYCGLEGAENLLEDLEQAFNRL
;
A
#
# COMPACT_ATOMS: atom_id res chain seq x y z
N ILE A 1 -14.51 -1.38 -11.50
CA ILE A 1 -13.45 -0.73 -10.70
C ILE A 1 -13.24 0.71 -11.16
N ALA A 2 -13.27 0.98 -12.47
CA ALA A 2 -13.16 2.36 -12.96
C ALA A 2 -14.20 3.29 -12.31
N GLU A 3 -15.45 2.88 -12.27
CA GLU A 3 -16.53 3.64 -11.64
C GLU A 3 -16.30 3.86 -10.13
N LEU A 4 -15.81 2.84 -9.42
CA LEU A 4 -15.50 2.96 -7.99
C LEU A 4 -14.35 3.93 -7.70
N GLU A 5 -13.36 4.04 -8.60
CA GLU A 5 -12.24 4.98 -8.51
C GLU A 5 -12.55 6.35 -9.15
N HIS A 6 -13.75 6.54 -9.68
CA HIS A 6 -14.15 7.74 -10.43
C HIS A 6 -13.28 8.01 -11.67
N GLY A 7 -12.75 6.93 -12.28
CA GLY A 7 -11.97 6.98 -13.51
C GLY A 7 -12.81 6.75 -14.76
N SER A 8 -12.29 7.12 -15.92
CA SER A 8 -12.96 6.88 -17.21
C SER A 8 -12.82 5.43 -17.68
N ARG A 9 -11.64 4.83 -17.44
CA ARG A 9 -11.31 3.46 -17.88
C ARG A 9 -10.47 2.73 -16.84
N ALA A 10 -10.54 1.39 -16.90
CA ALA A 10 -9.66 0.48 -16.19
C ALA A 10 -9.03 -0.56 -17.13
N ALA A 11 -7.81 -0.97 -16.81
CA ALA A 11 -7.11 -2.07 -17.45
C ALA A 11 -6.71 -3.11 -16.40
N VAL A 12 -7.07 -4.38 -16.60
CA VAL A 12 -6.73 -5.48 -15.69
C VAL A 12 -5.50 -6.25 -16.19
N PHE A 13 -4.69 -6.73 -15.23
CA PHE A 13 -3.41 -7.38 -15.45
C PHE A 13 -3.30 -8.67 -14.65
N SER A 14 -2.40 -9.56 -15.06
CA SER A 14 -2.13 -10.84 -14.40
C SER A 14 -1.55 -10.70 -12.97
N SER A 15 -1.05 -9.53 -12.59
CA SER A 15 -0.57 -9.24 -11.23
C SER A 15 -0.50 -7.74 -10.94
N GLY A 16 -0.42 -7.35 -9.67
CA GLY A 16 -0.15 -5.96 -9.29
C GLY A 16 1.16 -5.43 -9.88
N MET A 17 2.21 -6.25 -9.90
CA MET A 17 3.48 -5.84 -10.52
C MET A 17 3.37 -5.67 -12.04
N ALA A 18 2.61 -6.51 -12.75
CA ALA A 18 2.35 -6.31 -14.18
C ALA A 18 1.62 -4.98 -14.44
N ALA A 19 0.66 -4.61 -13.58
CA ALA A 19 0.01 -3.31 -13.64
C ALA A 19 1.00 -2.16 -13.36
N CYS A 20 1.77 -2.25 -12.27
CA CYS A 20 2.75 -1.25 -11.88
C CYS A 20 3.81 -1.01 -12.96
N THR A 21 4.45 -2.07 -13.46
CA THR A 21 5.48 -1.96 -14.51
C THR A 21 4.91 -1.41 -15.81
N SER A 22 3.68 -1.78 -16.17
CA SER A 22 2.99 -1.22 -17.34
C SER A 22 2.72 0.28 -17.20
N ALA A 23 2.32 0.75 -16.01
CA ALA A 23 2.13 2.18 -15.75
C ALA A 23 3.45 2.96 -15.87
N ILE A 24 4.53 2.44 -15.26
CA ILE A 24 5.86 3.06 -15.32
C ILE A 24 6.34 3.14 -16.79
N MET A 25 6.21 2.05 -17.53
CA MET A 25 6.70 1.99 -18.91
C MET A 25 5.82 2.77 -19.90
N ALA A 26 4.55 3.01 -19.59
CA ALA A 26 3.69 3.89 -20.41
C ALA A 26 4.09 5.37 -20.28
N VAL A 27 4.57 5.79 -19.10
CA VAL A 27 4.94 7.19 -18.83
C VAL A 27 6.43 7.45 -19.10
N CYS A 28 7.30 6.47 -18.81
CA CYS A 28 8.75 6.63 -18.84
C CYS A 28 9.36 6.01 -20.09
N LYS A 29 10.44 6.62 -20.55
CA LYS A 29 11.32 6.11 -21.62
C LYS A 29 12.76 5.98 -21.11
N ALA A 30 13.64 5.41 -21.92
CA ALA A 30 15.05 5.37 -21.59
C ALA A 30 15.59 6.79 -21.28
N GLY A 31 16.34 6.92 -20.18
CA GLY A 31 16.84 8.20 -19.68
C GLY A 31 15.85 9.03 -18.87
N SER A 32 14.61 8.59 -18.66
CA SER A 32 13.63 9.30 -17.81
C SER A 32 14.11 9.39 -16.35
N HIS A 33 13.67 10.44 -15.67
CA HIS A 33 13.84 10.59 -14.22
C HIS A 33 12.52 10.27 -13.51
N VAL A 34 12.59 9.40 -12.50
CA VAL A 34 11.46 8.98 -11.67
C VAL A 34 11.69 9.45 -10.24
N ILE A 35 10.66 10.03 -9.63
CA ILE A 35 10.62 10.28 -8.19
C ILE A 35 9.83 9.15 -7.55
N CYS A 36 10.33 8.56 -6.46
CA CYS A 36 9.67 7.46 -5.78
C CYS A 36 9.66 7.71 -4.27
N MET A 37 8.54 7.50 -3.61
CA MET A 37 8.54 7.45 -2.15
C MET A 37 9.41 6.31 -1.63
N ARG A 38 10.10 6.53 -0.50
CA ARG A 38 10.99 5.51 0.12
C ARG A 38 10.22 4.31 0.65
N ASP A 39 8.99 4.54 1.11
CA ASP A 39 8.18 3.56 1.84
C ASP A 39 7.12 2.88 0.95
N VAL A 40 7.37 2.74 -0.36
CA VAL A 40 6.50 1.98 -1.25
C VAL A 40 6.79 0.48 -1.15
N TYR A 41 5.88 -0.33 -1.70
CA TYR A 41 6.04 -1.78 -1.83
C TYR A 41 7.41 -2.14 -2.46
N GLN A 42 8.23 -2.89 -1.73
CA GLN A 42 9.64 -3.16 -2.06
C GLN A 42 9.89 -3.70 -3.49
N PRO A 43 9.06 -4.58 -4.08
CA PRO A 43 9.26 -4.98 -5.46
C PRO A 43 9.26 -3.84 -6.47
N VAL A 44 8.59 -2.71 -6.19
CA VAL A 44 8.64 -1.50 -7.05
C VAL A 44 10.02 -0.87 -7.02
N THR A 45 10.60 -0.66 -5.82
CA THR A 45 11.96 -0.12 -5.70
C THR A 45 12.99 -1.06 -6.34
N ARG A 46 12.86 -2.37 -6.13
CA ARG A 46 13.72 -3.37 -6.80
C ARG A 46 13.61 -3.34 -8.32
N PHE A 47 12.42 -3.12 -8.86
CA PHE A 47 12.25 -2.98 -10.31
C PHE A 47 12.96 -1.72 -10.82
N LEU A 48 12.85 -0.60 -10.11
CA LEU A 48 13.55 0.62 -10.46
C LEU A 48 15.09 0.42 -10.41
N GLU A 49 15.59 -0.15 -9.33
CA GLU A 49 17.04 -0.32 -9.07
C GLU A 49 17.70 -1.38 -9.95
N ASN A 50 17.05 -2.53 -10.15
CA ASN A 50 17.65 -3.67 -10.83
C ASN A 50 17.28 -3.78 -12.32
N PHE A 51 16.30 -3.01 -12.78
CA PHE A 51 15.88 -3.02 -14.17
C PHE A 51 15.92 -1.62 -14.80
N CYS A 52 15.17 -0.65 -14.25
CA CYS A 52 15.04 0.66 -14.90
C CYS A 52 16.37 1.42 -14.95
N ILE A 53 17.11 1.48 -13.85
CA ILE A 53 18.42 2.14 -13.80
C ILE A 53 19.41 1.45 -14.75
N PRO A 54 19.76 0.16 -14.58
CA PRO A 54 20.82 -0.46 -15.38
C PRO A 54 20.44 -0.77 -16.84
N LYS A 55 19.15 -1.01 -17.14
CA LYS A 55 18.71 -1.41 -18.48
C LYS A 55 18.22 -0.25 -19.32
N LEU A 56 17.62 0.77 -18.70
CA LEU A 56 16.99 1.90 -19.38
C LEU A 56 17.70 3.22 -19.10
N ASN A 57 18.82 3.20 -18.36
CA ASN A 57 19.57 4.40 -17.97
C ASN A 57 18.67 5.47 -17.32
N MET A 58 17.66 5.04 -16.53
CA MET A 58 16.77 5.94 -15.84
C MET A 58 17.44 6.47 -14.56
N ALA A 59 17.08 7.69 -14.16
CA ALA A 59 17.45 8.24 -12.86
C ALA A 59 16.28 8.06 -11.87
N VAL A 60 16.60 7.81 -10.59
CA VAL A 60 15.61 7.71 -9.53
C VAL A 60 16.00 8.60 -8.36
N THR A 61 15.06 9.43 -7.89
CA THR A 61 15.19 10.21 -6.66
C THR A 61 14.18 9.70 -5.64
N TYR A 62 14.66 9.27 -4.47
CA TYR A 62 13.80 8.85 -3.38
C TYR A 62 13.47 10.01 -2.45
N VAL A 63 12.18 10.16 -2.11
CA VAL A 63 11.65 11.20 -1.23
C VAL A 63 10.81 10.62 -0.10
N SER A 64 10.63 11.37 0.98
CA SER A 64 9.73 10.98 2.08
C SER A 64 8.26 11.10 1.71
N GLY A 65 7.93 12.02 0.81
CA GLY A 65 6.57 12.40 0.44
C GLY A 65 5.88 13.36 1.42
N ASN A 66 6.38 13.51 2.64
CA ASN A 66 5.80 14.43 3.63
C ASN A 66 6.37 15.85 3.56
N ASP A 67 7.59 15.99 3.07
CA ASP A 67 8.22 17.28 2.84
C ASP A 67 7.97 17.69 1.38
N LEU A 68 7.01 18.61 1.21
CA LEU A 68 6.67 19.14 -0.11
C LEU A 68 7.83 19.90 -0.75
N GLY A 69 8.76 20.46 0.05
CA GLY A 69 9.99 21.08 -0.46
C GLY A 69 10.93 20.06 -1.07
N GLU A 70 11.15 18.90 -0.40
CA GLU A 70 11.91 17.77 -0.95
C GLU A 70 11.30 17.27 -2.26
N VAL A 71 9.96 17.17 -2.31
CA VAL A 71 9.23 16.73 -3.50
C VAL A 71 9.36 17.74 -4.64
N GLU A 72 9.15 19.02 -4.35
CA GLU A 72 9.27 20.10 -5.37
C GLU A 72 10.70 20.18 -5.94
N ASP A 73 11.71 20.08 -5.10
CA ASP A 73 13.11 20.12 -5.54
C ASP A 73 13.50 18.91 -6.40
N ALA A 74 12.88 17.75 -6.15
CA ALA A 74 13.03 16.59 -7.02
C ALA A 74 12.33 16.80 -8.38
N MET A 75 11.14 17.40 -8.40
CA MET A 75 10.38 17.71 -9.63
C MET A 75 11.08 18.74 -10.52
N LYS A 76 11.73 19.75 -9.93
CA LYS A 76 12.53 20.77 -10.66
C LYS A 76 13.67 20.16 -11.48
N LYS A 77 14.11 18.94 -11.16
CA LYS A 77 15.15 18.23 -11.93
C LYS A 77 14.63 17.61 -13.23
N GLY A 78 13.37 17.80 -13.58
CA GLY A 78 12.77 17.32 -14.83
C GLY A 78 12.30 15.86 -14.76
N ALA A 79 11.58 15.49 -13.70
CA ALA A 79 11.02 14.15 -13.57
C ALA A 79 9.85 13.89 -14.54
N SER A 80 9.69 12.64 -14.94
CA SER A 80 8.58 12.18 -15.78
C SER A 80 7.43 11.62 -14.95
N LEU A 81 7.76 10.94 -13.83
CA LEU A 81 6.80 10.21 -13.00
C LEU A 81 7.12 10.37 -11.52
N MET A 82 6.08 10.58 -10.70
CA MET A 82 6.11 10.46 -9.24
C MET A 82 5.34 9.22 -8.81
N ILE A 83 6.01 8.30 -8.11
CA ILE A 83 5.44 7.05 -7.59
C ILE A 83 5.11 7.22 -6.10
N LEU A 84 3.86 6.95 -5.75
CA LEU A 84 3.27 7.14 -4.43
C LEU A 84 2.67 5.83 -3.88
N GLU A 85 2.64 5.73 -2.56
CA GLU A 85 1.83 4.78 -1.81
C GLU A 85 1.36 5.48 -0.52
N SER A 86 0.05 5.58 -0.31
CA SER A 86 -0.51 6.29 0.84
C SER A 86 -1.85 5.67 1.26
N PRO A 87 -1.91 5.08 2.47
CA PRO A 87 -0.85 4.96 3.48
C PRO A 87 0.33 4.10 3.02
N ALA A 88 1.55 4.53 3.39
CA ALA A 88 2.78 3.88 2.98
C ALA A 88 3.03 2.56 3.72
N THR A 89 3.75 1.67 3.08
CA THR A 89 4.14 0.36 3.64
C THR A 89 4.86 0.51 5.00
N PHE A 90 4.59 -0.40 5.93
CA PHE A 90 5.08 -0.60 7.29
C PHE A 90 4.58 0.41 8.34
N VAL A 91 4.70 1.70 8.15
CA VAL A 91 4.35 2.71 9.16
C VAL A 91 3.06 3.47 8.85
N PHE A 92 2.40 3.12 7.78
CA PHE A 92 1.12 3.68 7.33
C PHE A 92 1.08 5.22 7.32
N ARG A 93 2.23 5.79 6.92
CA ARG A 93 2.35 7.24 6.72
C ARG A 93 1.42 7.69 5.61
N VAL A 94 0.71 8.78 5.85
CA VAL A 94 -0.20 9.40 4.88
C VAL A 94 0.43 10.68 4.35
N VAL A 95 0.44 10.86 3.03
CA VAL A 95 0.94 12.08 2.38
C VAL A 95 -0.21 12.90 1.81
N ASP A 96 -0.02 14.21 1.66
CA ASP A 96 -1.01 15.10 1.04
C ASP A 96 -1.05 14.88 -0.48
N LEU A 97 -1.95 13.99 -0.92
CA LEU A 97 -2.07 13.61 -2.32
C LEU A 97 -2.46 14.80 -3.20
N LYS A 98 -3.34 15.69 -2.70
CA LYS A 98 -3.76 16.87 -3.44
C LYS A 98 -2.60 17.84 -3.65
N ALA A 99 -1.85 18.15 -2.61
CA ALA A 99 -0.71 19.05 -2.71
C ALA A 99 0.39 18.48 -3.62
N ILE A 100 0.67 17.18 -3.54
CA ILE A 100 1.64 16.51 -4.42
C ILE A 100 1.16 16.53 -5.88
N ALA A 101 -0.12 16.24 -6.14
CA ALA A 101 -0.68 16.29 -7.49
C ALA A 101 -0.59 17.69 -8.10
N ASP A 102 -0.92 18.73 -7.32
CA ASP A 102 -0.83 20.13 -7.79
C ASP A 102 0.62 20.53 -8.13
N LEU A 103 1.58 20.11 -7.31
CA LEU A 103 3.02 20.29 -7.60
C LEU A 103 3.42 19.53 -8.86
N ALA A 104 3.04 18.26 -8.98
CA ALA A 104 3.36 17.45 -10.14
C ALA A 104 2.85 18.07 -11.44
N HIS A 105 1.59 18.51 -11.47
CA HIS A 105 1.01 19.17 -12.63
C HIS A 105 1.71 20.50 -12.97
N LYS A 106 2.10 21.28 -11.95
CA LYS A 106 2.88 22.52 -12.14
C LYS A 106 4.21 22.27 -12.89
N TYR A 107 4.84 21.13 -12.64
CA TYR A 107 6.12 20.77 -13.25
C TYR A 107 5.99 19.76 -14.42
N GLY A 108 4.78 19.43 -14.86
CA GLY A 108 4.53 18.48 -15.96
C GLY A 108 4.90 17.05 -15.63
N VAL A 109 4.91 16.67 -14.33
CA VAL A 109 5.21 15.34 -13.83
C VAL A 109 3.91 14.54 -13.69
N ARG A 110 3.84 13.33 -14.24
CA ARG A 110 2.71 12.42 -14.02
C ARG A 110 2.80 11.79 -12.63
N THR A 111 1.65 11.52 -12.04
CA THR A 111 1.53 10.89 -10.72
C THR A 111 0.92 9.49 -10.83
N TYR A 112 1.51 8.55 -10.12
CA TYR A 112 1.04 7.17 -9.97
C TYR A 112 0.94 6.84 -8.48
N ILE A 113 -0.15 6.20 -8.06
CA ILE A 113 -0.31 5.71 -6.68
C ILE A 113 -0.73 4.24 -6.64
N ASP A 114 -0.12 3.48 -5.74
CA ASP A 114 -0.68 2.23 -5.26
C ASP A 114 -1.71 2.52 -4.16
N ASN A 115 -3.00 2.41 -4.50
CA ASN A 115 -4.13 2.63 -3.59
C ASN A 115 -4.70 1.31 -3.01
N THR A 116 -3.94 0.22 -3.13
CA THR A 116 -4.40 -1.11 -2.70
C THR A 116 -4.79 -1.14 -1.23
N CYS A 117 -4.03 -0.43 -0.37
CA CYS A 117 -4.29 -0.40 1.07
C CYS A 117 -5.66 0.21 1.39
N MET A 118 -6.02 1.32 0.77
CA MET A 118 -7.27 2.03 1.07
C MET A 118 -8.45 1.54 0.29
N THR A 119 -8.25 0.92 -0.87
CA THR A 119 -9.30 0.54 -1.80
C THR A 119 -10.11 1.75 -2.32
N PRO A 120 -10.89 1.62 -3.38
CA PRO A 120 -11.73 2.73 -3.86
C PRO A 120 -12.89 3.07 -2.90
N ILE A 121 -13.14 2.24 -1.88
CA ILE A 121 -14.19 2.51 -0.90
C ILE A 121 -13.77 3.60 0.08
N PHE A 122 -12.51 3.62 0.49
CA PHE A 122 -12.03 4.55 1.51
C PHE A 122 -11.21 5.72 0.98
N GLN A 123 -10.66 5.64 -0.25
CA GLN A 123 -9.88 6.72 -0.85
C GLN A 123 -10.03 6.70 -2.38
N ASN A 124 -10.27 7.88 -3.00
CA ASN A 124 -10.29 8.07 -4.45
C ASN A 124 -9.22 9.09 -4.88
N PRO A 125 -7.99 8.64 -5.14
CA PRO A 125 -6.90 9.55 -5.48
C PRO A 125 -7.10 10.32 -6.77
N LEU A 126 -7.87 9.80 -7.75
CA LEU A 126 -8.21 10.52 -8.99
C LEU A 126 -9.00 11.80 -8.73
N ASP A 127 -9.76 11.89 -7.62
CA ASP A 127 -10.48 13.12 -7.25
C ASP A 127 -9.56 14.16 -6.60
N LEU A 128 -8.40 13.71 -6.13
CA LEU A 128 -7.35 14.54 -5.56
C LEU A 128 -6.32 15.00 -6.60
N GLY A 129 -6.51 14.63 -7.88
CA GLY A 129 -5.66 15.04 -8.99
C GLY A 129 -4.55 14.05 -9.35
N ILE A 130 -4.50 12.87 -8.74
CA ILE A 130 -3.57 11.81 -9.16
C ILE A 130 -3.95 11.31 -10.57
N ASP A 131 -2.95 11.06 -11.42
CA ASP A 131 -3.18 10.68 -12.82
C ASP A 131 -3.48 9.18 -12.99
N ILE A 132 -2.78 8.30 -12.25
CA ILE A 132 -2.87 6.86 -12.38
C ILE A 132 -3.05 6.23 -11.01
N VAL A 133 -4.11 5.44 -10.83
CA VAL A 133 -4.36 4.65 -9.64
C VAL A 133 -4.18 3.17 -9.96
N MET A 134 -3.44 2.48 -9.11
CA MET A 134 -3.25 1.03 -9.16
C MET A 134 -3.87 0.36 -7.93
N HIS A 135 -4.42 -0.82 -8.16
CA HIS A 135 -4.71 -1.79 -7.09
C HIS A 135 -4.17 -3.15 -7.46
N THR A 136 -3.54 -3.84 -6.51
CA THR A 136 -3.44 -5.29 -6.62
C THR A 136 -4.77 -5.93 -6.19
N MET A 137 -5.39 -6.68 -7.10
CA MET A 137 -6.65 -7.38 -6.82
C MET A 137 -6.46 -8.58 -5.89
N SER A 138 -5.21 -9.01 -5.68
CA SER A 138 -4.81 -10.10 -4.78
C SER A 138 -5.11 -9.82 -3.30
N LYS A 139 -5.47 -8.57 -2.95
CA LYS A 139 -5.74 -8.09 -1.59
C LYS A 139 -7.24 -7.94 -1.37
N TYR A 140 -7.69 -6.82 -0.84
CA TYR A 140 -9.10 -6.59 -0.48
C TYR A 140 -10.08 -6.78 -1.64
N ILE A 141 -9.71 -6.48 -2.90
CA ILE A 141 -10.60 -6.66 -4.05
C ILE A 141 -10.98 -8.14 -4.21
N GLY A 142 -10.01 -9.04 -4.21
CA GLY A 142 -10.28 -10.49 -4.18
C GLY A 142 -10.84 -10.93 -2.84
N GLY A 143 -10.14 -10.62 -1.76
CA GLY A 143 -10.58 -10.77 -0.37
C GLY A 143 -10.63 -12.20 0.15
N HIS A 144 -10.13 -13.19 -0.60
CA HIS A 144 -10.23 -14.61 -0.28
C HIS A 144 -8.89 -15.35 -0.41
N SER A 145 -7.79 -14.63 -0.63
CA SER A 145 -6.43 -15.19 -0.77
C SER A 145 -6.28 -16.24 -1.89
N ASP A 146 -7.12 -16.17 -2.91
CA ASP A 146 -7.30 -17.18 -3.96
C ASP A 146 -7.05 -16.67 -5.38
N LEU A 147 -6.67 -15.38 -5.55
CA LEU A 147 -6.34 -14.83 -6.86
C LEU A 147 -5.10 -13.93 -6.83
N ILE A 148 -4.45 -13.83 -7.97
CA ILE A 148 -3.42 -12.84 -8.25
C ILE A 148 -3.91 -11.99 -9.43
N GLY A 149 -3.86 -10.66 -9.28
CA GLY A 149 -4.26 -9.75 -10.34
C GLY A 149 -3.90 -8.30 -10.00
N GLY A 150 -3.93 -7.45 -11.01
CA GLY A 150 -3.73 -6.01 -10.88
C GLY A 150 -4.70 -5.22 -11.73
N VAL A 151 -4.90 -3.97 -11.40
CA VAL A 151 -5.73 -3.05 -12.19
C VAL A 151 -5.13 -1.65 -12.16
N LEU A 152 -5.16 -0.97 -13.30
CA LEU A 152 -4.87 0.45 -13.44
C LEU A 152 -6.14 1.19 -13.79
N VAL A 153 -6.30 2.39 -13.23
CA VAL A 153 -7.43 3.29 -13.49
C VAL A 153 -6.90 4.71 -13.71
N SER A 154 -7.46 5.41 -14.68
CA SER A 154 -7.18 6.82 -14.93
C SER A 154 -8.40 7.55 -15.50
N LYS A 155 -8.39 8.88 -15.42
CA LYS A 155 -9.32 9.77 -16.14
C LYS A 155 -8.80 10.14 -17.54
N ASP A 156 -7.52 9.87 -17.83
CA ASP A 156 -6.87 10.16 -19.12
C ASP A 156 -7.10 8.99 -20.09
N ASP A 157 -8.03 9.18 -21.03
CA ASP A 157 -8.42 8.14 -22.00
C ASP A 157 -7.30 7.77 -22.97
N GLU A 158 -6.45 8.73 -23.37
CA GLU A 158 -5.34 8.43 -24.29
C GLU A 158 -4.24 7.64 -23.58
N LEU A 159 -3.91 7.98 -22.33
CA LEU A 159 -3.00 7.20 -21.53
C LEU A 159 -3.53 5.78 -21.28
N MET A 160 -4.82 5.63 -20.97
CA MET A 160 -5.42 4.31 -20.77
C MET A 160 -5.48 3.49 -22.07
N LYS A 161 -5.69 4.13 -23.21
CA LYS A 161 -5.61 3.47 -24.51
C LYS A 161 -4.20 2.95 -24.77
N GLN A 162 -3.17 3.76 -24.53
CA GLN A 162 -1.77 3.33 -24.63
C GLN A 162 -1.46 2.16 -23.68
N ILE A 163 -1.87 2.24 -22.42
CA ILE A 163 -1.69 1.16 -21.44
C ILE A 163 -2.35 -0.13 -21.90
N ILE A 164 -3.57 -0.06 -22.46
CA ILE A 164 -4.33 -1.25 -22.90
C ILE A 164 -3.74 -1.85 -24.16
N GLN A 165 -3.51 -1.04 -25.19
CA GLN A 165 -3.12 -1.48 -26.52
C GLN A 165 -1.63 -1.79 -26.65
N GLU A 166 -0.78 -1.08 -25.91
CA GLU A 166 0.65 -1.26 -26.01
C GLU A 166 1.19 -2.07 -24.83
N MET A 167 1.12 -1.51 -23.63
CA MET A 167 1.80 -2.11 -22.48
C MET A 167 1.21 -3.47 -22.11
N ARG A 168 -0.12 -3.60 -22.02
CA ARG A 168 -0.75 -4.87 -21.65
C ARG A 168 -0.59 -5.94 -22.74
N GLU A 169 -0.77 -5.57 -24.02
CA GLU A 169 -0.59 -6.50 -25.13
C GLU A 169 0.87 -6.92 -25.30
N TRP A 170 1.79 -5.96 -25.37
CA TRP A 170 3.19 -6.26 -25.67
C TRP A 170 3.90 -7.02 -24.57
N TYR A 171 3.60 -6.71 -23.30
CA TYR A 171 4.20 -7.42 -22.17
C TYR A 171 3.43 -8.67 -21.75
N GLY A 172 2.25 -8.91 -22.34
CA GLY A 172 1.47 -10.13 -22.09
C GLY A 172 0.91 -10.26 -20.67
N GLY A 173 0.81 -9.18 -19.92
CA GLY A 173 0.31 -9.16 -18.55
C GLY A 173 -1.21 -9.34 -18.47
N ILE A 174 -1.80 -10.29 -19.18
CA ILE A 174 -3.25 -10.47 -19.33
C ILE A 174 -3.79 -11.29 -18.16
N LEU A 175 -4.90 -10.82 -17.55
CA LEU A 175 -5.61 -11.52 -16.50
C LEU A 175 -6.33 -12.77 -17.08
N GLY A 176 -6.22 -13.89 -16.38
CA GLY A 176 -6.93 -15.12 -16.75
C GLY A 176 -8.44 -15.02 -16.46
N PRO A 177 -9.26 -15.85 -17.14
CA PRO A 177 -10.71 -15.82 -16.96
C PRO A 177 -11.16 -16.24 -15.56
N MET A 178 -10.45 -17.17 -14.92
CA MET A 178 -10.75 -17.61 -13.54
C MET A 178 -10.49 -16.47 -12.55
N GLU A 179 -9.34 -15.81 -12.66
CA GLU A 179 -8.99 -14.67 -11.81
C GLU A 179 -9.96 -13.51 -12.00
N GLY A 180 -10.41 -13.27 -13.26
CA GLY A 180 -11.44 -12.29 -13.57
C GLY A 180 -12.78 -12.61 -12.91
N TRP A 181 -13.19 -13.87 -12.90
CA TRP A 181 -14.40 -14.33 -12.25
C TRP A 181 -14.30 -14.18 -10.71
N LEU A 182 -13.18 -14.60 -10.11
CA LEU A 182 -12.91 -14.45 -8.67
C LEU A 182 -12.87 -12.97 -8.26
N ALA A 183 -12.27 -12.10 -9.07
CA ALA A 183 -12.25 -10.66 -8.81
C ALA A 183 -13.66 -10.06 -8.79
N ILE A 184 -14.53 -10.41 -9.75
CA ILE A 184 -15.94 -9.97 -9.77
C ILE A 184 -16.68 -10.48 -8.53
N ARG A 185 -16.45 -11.73 -8.13
CA ARG A 185 -17.04 -12.31 -6.93
C ARG A 185 -16.58 -11.58 -5.66
N GLY A 186 -15.27 -11.29 -5.54
CA GLY A 186 -14.70 -10.52 -4.42
C GLY A 186 -15.24 -9.09 -4.33
N LEU A 187 -15.36 -8.40 -5.48
CA LEU A 187 -15.90 -7.03 -5.53
C LEU A 187 -17.33 -6.92 -4.97
N ARG A 188 -18.17 -7.94 -5.16
CA ARG A 188 -19.55 -7.92 -4.68
C ARG A 188 -19.67 -7.88 -3.15
N THR A 189 -18.65 -8.32 -2.44
CA THR A 189 -18.59 -8.31 -0.97
C THR A 189 -17.58 -7.32 -0.41
N LEU A 190 -16.90 -6.54 -1.26
CA LEU A 190 -15.81 -5.65 -0.85
C LEU A 190 -16.24 -4.69 0.26
N HIS A 191 -17.35 -3.97 0.08
CA HIS A 191 -17.85 -3.02 1.06
C HIS A 191 -18.17 -3.69 2.40
N ALA A 192 -18.94 -4.80 2.39
CA ALA A 192 -19.31 -5.51 3.61
C ALA A 192 -18.09 -6.01 4.39
N ARG A 193 -17.09 -6.57 3.68
CA ARG A 193 -15.83 -7.03 4.30
C ARG A 193 -15.03 -5.86 4.89
N LEU A 194 -14.94 -4.75 4.18
CA LEU A 194 -14.21 -3.57 4.66
C LEU A 194 -14.83 -2.96 5.91
N MET A 195 -16.17 -2.93 6.02
CA MET A 195 -16.84 -2.45 7.24
C MET A 195 -16.51 -3.36 8.44
N GLN A 196 -16.53 -4.68 8.26
CA GLN A 196 -16.13 -5.62 9.30
C GLN A 196 -14.64 -5.49 9.66
N HIS A 197 -13.77 -5.42 8.64
CA HIS A 197 -12.33 -5.21 8.84
C HIS A 197 -12.03 -3.95 9.64
N GLN A 198 -12.68 -2.83 9.28
CA GLN A 198 -12.50 -1.55 9.99
C GLN A 198 -12.92 -1.64 11.46
N SER A 199 -14.10 -2.22 11.73
CA SER A 199 -14.60 -2.38 13.12
C SER A 199 -13.62 -3.19 13.96
N THR A 200 -13.26 -4.38 13.48
CA THR A 200 -12.30 -5.27 14.16
C THR A 200 -10.94 -4.60 14.39
N ALA A 201 -10.43 -3.91 13.37
CA ALA A 201 -9.11 -3.27 13.47
C ALA A 201 -9.09 -2.09 14.43
N MET A 202 -10.19 -1.33 14.56
CA MET A 202 -10.28 -0.26 15.55
C MET A 202 -10.17 -0.79 16.98
N GLU A 203 -10.90 -1.86 17.31
CA GLU A 203 -10.85 -2.48 18.63
C GLU A 203 -9.46 -3.03 18.94
N VAL A 204 -8.83 -3.70 17.97
CA VAL A 204 -7.45 -4.22 18.12
C VAL A 204 -6.45 -3.08 18.27
N ALA A 205 -6.55 -2.00 17.49
CA ALA A 205 -5.64 -0.87 17.57
C ALA A 205 -5.75 -0.13 18.91
N GLU A 206 -6.98 0.07 19.42
CA GLU A 206 -7.21 0.69 20.73
C GLU A 206 -6.71 -0.20 21.88
N PHE A 207 -6.82 -1.51 21.76
CA PHE A 207 -6.25 -2.45 22.73
C PHE A 207 -4.72 -2.35 22.75
N LEU A 208 -4.09 -2.37 21.57
CA LEU A 208 -2.63 -2.24 21.47
C LEU A 208 -2.13 -0.90 21.99
N GLU A 209 -2.84 0.19 21.72
CA GLU A 209 -2.45 1.54 22.18
C GLU A 209 -2.48 1.67 23.70
N LYS A 210 -3.37 0.93 24.37
CA LYS A 210 -3.52 0.93 25.85
C LYS A 210 -2.59 -0.06 26.55
N ASN A 211 -1.92 -0.93 25.81
CA ASN A 211 -1.06 -1.97 26.39
C ASN A 211 0.31 -1.40 26.74
N ASP A 212 0.73 -1.54 27.99
CA ASP A 212 1.99 -1.03 28.54
C ASP A 212 3.25 -1.66 27.94
N LYS A 213 3.13 -2.83 27.29
CA LYS A 213 4.19 -3.50 26.54
C LYS A 213 4.32 -3.00 25.11
N VAL A 214 3.43 -2.11 24.65
CA VAL A 214 3.45 -1.55 23.30
C VAL A 214 3.96 -0.10 23.35
N ARG A 215 5.11 0.13 22.72
CA ARG A 215 5.72 1.46 22.67
C ARG A 215 5.02 2.39 21.68
N LYS A 216 4.53 1.86 20.56
CA LYS A 216 3.92 2.65 19.48
C LYS A 216 3.01 1.82 18.61
N VAL A 217 1.89 2.39 18.19
CA VAL A 217 0.97 1.82 17.19
C VAL A 217 0.92 2.73 15.96
N TYR A 218 0.98 2.13 14.79
CA TYR A 218 0.83 2.79 13.50
C TYR A 218 -0.47 2.31 12.86
N TYR A 219 -1.51 3.11 13.01
CA TYR A 219 -2.82 2.85 12.41
C TYR A 219 -3.52 4.16 12.08
N THR A 220 -4.06 4.27 10.85
CA THR A 220 -4.71 5.50 10.39
C THR A 220 -5.99 5.83 11.14
N GLY A 221 -6.66 4.84 11.76
CA GLY A 221 -7.91 5.01 12.49
C GLY A 221 -7.77 5.58 13.90
N LEU A 222 -6.60 5.52 14.53
CA LEU A 222 -6.42 6.00 15.90
C LEU A 222 -6.57 7.53 16.01
N LYS A 223 -7.26 7.97 17.06
CA LYS A 223 -7.43 9.40 17.36
C LYS A 223 -6.11 10.10 17.67
N SER A 224 -5.14 9.37 18.21
CA SER A 224 -3.79 9.82 18.52
C SER A 224 -2.87 9.93 17.30
N ASN A 225 -3.33 9.49 16.11
CA ASN A 225 -2.49 9.55 14.91
C ASN A 225 -2.10 11.00 14.59
N PRO A 226 -0.79 11.33 14.53
CA PRO A 226 -0.33 12.71 14.31
C PRO A 226 -0.72 13.28 12.93
N GLN A 227 -1.11 12.45 11.99
CA GLN A 227 -1.53 12.84 10.65
C GLN A 227 -3.06 12.90 10.48
N ARG A 228 -3.80 12.94 11.59
CA ARG A 228 -5.26 12.87 11.60
C ARG A 228 -5.91 13.91 10.67
N GLU A 229 -5.42 15.13 10.65
CA GLU A 229 -5.97 16.19 9.80
C GLU A 229 -5.94 15.84 8.30
N ILE A 230 -4.81 15.30 7.81
CA ILE A 230 -4.69 14.91 6.40
C ILE A 230 -5.46 13.62 6.10
N ILE A 231 -5.50 12.70 7.06
CA ILE A 231 -6.29 11.47 6.95
C ILE A 231 -7.77 11.82 6.74
N GLU A 232 -8.35 12.66 7.60
CA GLU A 232 -9.76 13.06 7.53
C GLU A 232 -10.12 13.86 6.25
N LYS A 233 -9.15 14.56 5.65
CA LYS A 233 -9.36 15.29 4.40
C LYS A 233 -9.49 14.38 3.17
N GLN A 234 -8.82 13.24 3.16
CA GLN A 234 -8.70 12.41 1.94
C GLN A 234 -9.18 10.97 2.08
N GLN A 235 -9.45 10.49 3.31
CA GLN A 235 -9.90 9.13 3.58
C GLN A 235 -11.28 9.14 4.25
N ARG A 236 -12.14 8.18 3.85
CA ARG A 236 -13.49 8.01 4.38
C ARG A 236 -13.61 6.89 5.40
N GLY A 237 -12.50 6.21 5.68
CA GLY A 237 -12.44 5.06 6.58
C GLY A 237 -11.03 4.51 6.67
N HIS A 238 -10.90 3.34 7.30
CA HIS A 238 -9.62 2.71 7.60
C HIS A 238 -9.70 1.20 7.31
N THR A 239 -8.64 0.65 6.74
CA THR A 239 -8.56 -0.81 6.53
C THR A 239 -8.01 -1.51 7.77
N SER A 240 -7.77 -2.81 7.72
CA SER A 240 -7.40 -3.58 8.91
C SER A 240 -5.90 -3.89 9.01
N LEU A 241 -5.10 -3.25 8.21
CA LEU A 241 -3.64 -3.40 8.23
C LEU A 241 -3.03 -2.35 9.16
N MET A 242 -2.24 -2.78 10.14
CA MET A 242 -1.57 -1.92 11.10
C MET A 242 -0.21 -2.47 11.50
N SER A 243 0.61 -1.64 12.11
CA SER A 243 1.86 -2.06 12.73
C SER A 243 1.98 -1.52 14.14
N PHE A 244 2.75 -2.20 14.96
CA PHE A 244 3.11 -1.74 16.28
C PHE A 244 4.54 -2.15 16.65
N VAL A 245 5.09 -1.52 17.66
CA VAL A 245 6.43 -1.78 18.19
C VAL A 245 6.30 -2.16 19.63
N LEU A 246 6.82 -3.32 20.00
CA LEU A 246 6.89 -3.76 21.38
C LEU A 246 8.03 -3.03 22.13
N ASP A 247 7.82 -2.79 23.40
CA ASP A 247 8.89 -2.42 24.33
C ASP A 247 9.62 -3.68 24.82
N ALA A 248 10.29 -4.33 23.88
CA ALA A 248 10.89 -5.66 24.06
C ALA A 248 12.10 -5.83 23.14
N SER A 249 12.91 -6.85 23.38
CA SER A 249 14.00 -7.23 22.49
C SER A 249 13.48 -7.81 21.15
N VAL A 250 14.36 -7.91 20.15
CA VAL A 250 14.05 -8.59 18.88
C VAL A 250 13.62 -10.04 19.12
N GLU A 251 14.32 -10.75 20.01
CA GLU A 251 14.02 -12.15 20.34
C GLU A 251 12.65 -12.29 21.02
N GLN A 252 12.34 -11.42 21.97
CA GLN A 252 11.02 -11.39 22.62
C GLN A 252 9.91 -11.06 21.61
N SER A 253 10.14 -10.13 20.67
CA SER A 253 9.19 -9.81 19.59
C SER A 253 8.93 -11.00 18.66
N ILE A 254 9.98 -11.77 18.34
CA ILE A 254 9.84 -13.03 17.57
C ILE A 254 9.04 -14.04 18.37
N ASN A 255 9.32 -14.19 19.67
CA ASN A 255 8.60 -15.11 20.56
C ASN A 255 7.13 -14.72 20.69
N PHE A 256 6.81 -13.41 20.77
CA PHE A 256 5.44 -12.92 20.75
C PHE A 256 4.67 -13.41 19.51
N ILE A 257 5.22 -13.18 18.31
CA ILE A 257 4.60 -13.67 17.06
C ILE A 257 4.46 -15.19 17.06
N ASN A 258 5.46 -15.92 17.58
CA ASN A 258 5.44 -17.37 17.63
C ASN A 258 4.36 -17.92 18.57
N ASN A 259 3.94 -17.16 19.56
CA ASN A 259 2.90 -17.53 20.51
C ASN A 259 1.47 -17.20 20.02
N LEU A 260 1.31 -16.41 18.93
CA LEU A 260 0.01 -16.19 18.31
C LEU A 260 -0.53 -17.49 17.72
N LYS A 261 -1.84 -17.73 17.88
CA LYS A 261 -2.53 -18.96 17.48
C LYS A 261 -3.48 -18.76 16.33
N LEU A 262 -4.18 -17.61 16.30
CA LEU A 262 -5.11 -17.23 15.24
C LEU A 262 -4.42 -16.44 14.14
N PHE A 263 -3.52 -15.52 14.51
CA PHE A 263 -2.72 -14.82 13.52
C PHE A 263 -1.73 -15.77 12.85
N GLY A 264 -1.99 -16.11 11.59
CA GLY A 264 -1.06 -16.88 10.76
C GLY A 264 0.24 -16.10 10.50
N LYS A 265 1.35 -16.81 10.32
CA LYS A 265 2.65 -16.18 9.97
C LYS A 265 2.72 -16.00 8.45
N GLY A 266 2.53 -14.79 7.99
CA GLY A 266 2.47 -14.51 6.56
C GLY A 266 2.72 -13.06 6.19
N CYS A 267 3.27 -12.87 4.99
CA CYS A 267 3.57 -11.53 4.45
C CYS A 267 2.42 -10.90 3.67
N SER A 268 1.31 -11.63 3.45
CA SER A 268 0.14 -11.11 2.75
C SER A 268 -0.80 -10.34 3.68
N TRP A 269 -1.94 -9.92 3.15
CA TRP A 269 -3.04 -9.25 3.83
C TRP A 269 -4.21 -9.08 2.85
N GLY A 270 -5.37 -8.63 3.34
CA GLY A 270 -6.53 -8.32 2.52
C GLY A 270 -7.47 -9.51 2.27
N GLY A 271 -7.15 -10.68 2.82
CA GLY A 271 -7.98 -11.88 2.79
C GLY A 271 -8.94 -12.00 3.99
N PHE A 272 -9.43 -13.19 4.24
CA PHE A 272 -10.30 -13.48 5.38
C PHE A 272 -9.53 -13.82 6.66
N GLU A 273 -8.30 -14.29 6.50
CA GLU A 273 -7.41 -14.74 7.58
C GLU A 273 -6.61 -13.61 8.21
N SER A 274 -6.42 -13.64 9.52
CA SER A 274 -5.53 -12.73 10.25
C SER A 274 -4.08 -13.17 10.11
N LEU A 275 -3.18 -12.21 9.88
CA LEU A 275 -1.75 -12.49 9.63
C LEU A 275 -0.86 -11.58 10.49
N ALA A 276 0.29 -12.10 10.91
CA ALA A 276 1.33 -11.36 11.63
C ALA A 276 2.70 -11.59 11.01
N LEU A 277 3.52 -10.55 11.01
CA LEU A 277 4.86 -10.57 10.45
C LEU A 277 5.74 -9.53 11.15
N MET A 278 7.00 -9.86 11.33
CA MET A 278 8.07 -8.92 11.68
C MET A 278 8.94 -8.69 10.43
N PRO A 279 8.58 -7.72 9.58
CA PRO A 279 9.09 -7.65 8.20
C PRO A 279 10.57 -7.26 8.12
N LEU A 280 11.07 -6.56 9.13
CA LEU A 280 12.39 -5.91 9.10
C LEU A 280 13.41 -6.51 10.08
N TYR A 281 13.12 -7.67 10.69
CA TYR A 281 13.99 -8.25 11.74
C TYR A 281 15.39 -8.64 11.22
N LYS A 282 15.55 -8.90 9.91
CA LYS A 282 16.83 -9.21 9.24
C LYS A 282 17.41 -8.04 8.45
N SER A 283 16.74 -6.91 8.40
CA SER A 283 17.23 -5.75 7.65
C SER A 283 18.53 -5.19 8.22
N SER A 284 19.36 -4.64 7.35
CA SER A 284 20.57 -3.90 7.77
C SER A 284 20.18 -2.63 8.54
N GLN A 285 21.10 -2.08 9.33
CA GLN A 285 20.87 -0.81 10.00
C GLN A 285 20.64 0.32 9.00
N GLU A 286 21.37 0.32 7.90
CA GLU A 286 21.23 1.27 6.80
C GLU A 286 19.80 1.25 6.22
N GLU A 287 19.19 0.07 6.02
CA GLU A 287 17.81 -0.03 5.54
C GLU A 287 16.80 0.49 6.57
N LEU A 288 17.01 0.21 7.85
CA LEU A 288 16.16 0.71 8.93
C LEU A 288 16.21 2.24 9.03
N ASP A 289 17.42 2.81 8.95
CA ASP A 289 17.64 4.25 8.98
C ASP A 289 17.06 4.94 7.74
N PHE A 290 17.23 4.35 6.57
CA PHE A 290 16.65 4.83 5.31
C PHE A 290 15.12 4.94 5.38
N ARG A 291 14.47 3.94 6.00
CA ARG A 291 13.00 3.89 6.16
C ARG A 291 12.52 4.60 7.44
N ASN A 292 13.41 4.92 8.35
CA ASN A 292 13.11 5.46 9.68
C ASN A 292 12.12 4.58 10.45
N VAL A 293 12.45 3.29 10.61
CA VAL A 293 11.60 2.27 11.23
C VAL A 293 12.37 1.43 12.25
N ASP A 294 11.66 0.93 13.25
CA ASP A 294 12.21 0.03 14.26
C ASP A 294 12.36 -1.40 13.72
N ARG A 295 13.44 -2.08 14.12
CA ARG A 295 13.65 -3.50 13.82
C ARG A 295 12.58 -4.41 14.43
N GLN A 296 12.05 -4.03 15.60
CA GLN A 296 11.01 -4.75 16.33
C GLN A 296 9.59 -4.46 15.82
N LEU A 297 9.45 -3.74 14.71
CA LEU A 297 8.14 -3.46 14.13
C LEU A 297 7.44 -4.75 13.75
N ILE A 298 6.26 -4.97 14.32
CA ILE A 298 5.35 -6.06 14.00
C ILE A 298 4.21 -5.49 13.17
N ARG A 299 3.99 -6.04 11.99
CA ARG A 299 2.81 -5.76 11.18
C ARG A 299 1.78 -6.84 11.39
N ILE A 300 0.56 -6.46 11.70
CA ILE A 300 -0.59 -7.36 11.74
C ILE A 300 -1.65 -6.94 10.72
N TYR A 301 -2.38 -7.91 10.28
CA TYR A 301 -3.58 -7.77 9.47
C TYR A 301 -4.72 -8.50 10.19
N CYS A 302 -5.81 -7.78 10.50
CA CYS A 302 -6.99 -8.36 11.13
C CYS A 302 -7.94 -8.86 10.04
N GLY A 303 -8.16 -10.16 10.01
CA GLY A 303 -9.09 -10.84 9.11
C GLY A 303 -10.55 -10.69 9.53
N LEU A 304 -11.33 -11.74 9.33
CA LEU A 304 -12.76 -11.79 9.61
C LEU A 304 -13.14 -12.68 10.80
N GLU A 305 -12.16 -13.06 11.63
CA GLU A 305 -12.37 -13.93 12.82
C GLU A 305 -13.11 -13.24 13.96
N GLY A 306 -13.30 -11.91 13.87
CA GLY A 306 -13.94 -11.09 14.90
C GLY A 306 -12.96 -10.54 15.93
N ALA A 307 -13.29 -9.36 16.47
CA ALA A 307 -12.40 -8.64 17.38
C ALA A 307 -12.12 -9.44 18.67
N GLU A 308 -13.15 -10.00 19.31
CA GLU A 308 -13.04 -10.75 20.56
C GLU A 308 -11.98 -11.88 20.46
N ASN A 309 -12.07 -12.71 19.42
CA ASN A 309 -11.12 -13.81 19.20
C ASN A 309 -9.68 -13.31 18.99
N LEU A 310 -9.51 -12.22 18.24
CA LEU A 310 -8.19 -11.66 17.97
C LEU A 310 -7.58 -10.99 19.21
N LEU A 311 -8.41 -10.34 20.04
CA LEU A 311 -7.98 -9.75 21.30
C LEU A 311 -7.53 -10.83 22.30
N GLU A 312 -8.27 -11.92 22.43
CA GLU A 312 -7.87 -13.06 23.24
C GLU A 312 -6.53 -13.66 22.79
N ASP A 313 -6.31 -13.79 21.47
CA ASP A 313 -5.05 -14.29 20.94
C ASP A 313 -3.87 -13.35 21.23
N LEU A 314 -4.07 -12.05 21.08
CA LEU A 314 -3.06 -11.05 21.44
C LEU A 314 -2.76 -11.06 22.94
N GLU A 315 -3.78 -11.08 23.78
CA GLU A 315 -3.64 -11.06 25.25
C GLU A 315 -2.86 -12.28 25.75
N GLN A 316 -3.20 -13.50 25.26
CA GLN A 316 -2.47 -14.71 25.65
C GLN A 316 -1.01 -14.68 25.18
N ALA A 317 -0.69 -14.02 24.06
CA ALA A 317 0.68 -13.84 23.58
C ALA A 317 1.44 -12.80 24.43
N PHE A 318 0.78 -11.68 24.80
CA PHE A 318 1.35 -10.69 25.75
C PHE A 318 1.64 -11.29 27.12
N ASN A 319 0.81 -12.19 27.62
CA ASN A 319 1.02 -12.85 28.92
C ASN A 319 2.24 -13.79 28.93
N ARG A 320 2.85 -14.06 27.76
CA ARG A 320 4.05 -14.90 27.60
C ARG A 320 5.31 -14.11 27.27
N LEU A 321 5.20 -12.78 27.14
CA LEU A 321 6.31 -11.85 27.08
C LEU A 321 6.87 -11.60 28.49
#